data_2700a6b8a85f88b06abe32e5434e1bdb
#
_entry.id   2700a6b8a85f88b06abe32e5434e1bdb
#
_cell.length_a   1.000
_cell.length_b   1.000
_cell.length_c   1.000
_cell.angle_alpha   90.00
_cell.angle_beta   90.00
_cell.angle_gamma   90.00
#
_symmetry.space_group_name_H-M   'P 1'
#
loop_
_entity.id
_entity.type
_entity.pdbx_description
1 polymer ?
#
loop_
_entity_poly.entity_id
_entity_poly.type
_entity_poly.pdbx_seq_one_letter_code
_entity_poly.pdbx_strand_id
1 'polypeptide(L)'
;MHHFVIRTVCLLLTSALLLGFAGCSSSKPQDRAAPAAPATEDKLILGAYTVPKEAYEKEILPAFQAYWKEKTGRTVTFDQSYVGSGAQARAICAGFEADIAALSLEADVDQIVKAGLITHDWKSNAWRGFITDSVVVIGYRPGNPRGIEDWEDLTGSDIDVLCPNPKTSGGAQWFVNALIGAGMKKSEVEKGEKDSAAGRDLLVRVMKRVKVMDKSGRESVTTFERGIGDAILTYENEALLRTMQGRDFPFAIPKATILIENPVALVDKHVDKHGVRAVAEEFVKFLYTEDCQRAFAKYGFRPVLSQIAEEFQEKYPVPPFLFTVDYLGGWSEIERNIFSETGIWNEVGREMTATESAPEPAAR
;
A
#
# COMPACT_ATOMS: atom_id res chain seq x y z
N MET A 1 -42.90 -22.74 42.47
CA MET A 1 -43.39 -22.22 43.78
C MET A 1 -43.37 -20.70 43.70
N HIS A 2 -44.59 -20.17 43.84
CA HIS A 2 -45.08 -18.84 44.24
C HIS A 2 -44.69 -17.64 43.36
N HIS A 3 -45.58 -17.14 42.55
CA HIS A 3 -46.85 -16.38 42.80
C HIS A 3 -46.64 -14.90 43.08
N PHE A 4 -47.24 -14.07 42.17
CA PHE A 4 -48.40 -13.18 42.40
C PHE A 4 -47.99 -11.74 42.82
N VAL A 5 -48.58 -10.64 42.41
CA VAL A 5 -49.98 -10.27 42.07
C VAL A 5 -49.97 -8.86 41.40
N ILE A 6 -50.82 -8.73 40.43
CA ILE A 6 -51.57 -7.62 39.88
C ILE A 6 -52.16 -6.67 40.94
N ARG A 7 -52.27 -5.35 40.62
CA ARG A 7 -53.50 -4.59 40.88
C ARG A 7 -53.60 -3.28 40.10
N THR A 8 -54.61 -3.26 39.29
CA THR A 8 -55.41 -2.19 38.68
C THR A 8 -56.20 -1.40 39.73
N VAL A 9 -56.61 -0.15 39.45
CA VAL A 9 -57.91 0.52 39.75
C VAL A 9 -57.81 2.02 39.41
N CYS A 10 -58.49 2.51 38.41
CA CYS A 10 -59.79 3.16 38.21
C CYS A 10 -59.83 4.67 38.48
N LEU A 11 -60.14 5.38 37.41
CA LEU A 11 -61.22 6.33 37.15
C LEU A 11 -61.67 7.27 38.26
N LEU A 12 -61.73 8.56 37.94
CA LEU A 12 -62.98 9.36 38.08
C LEU A 12 -62.96 10.62 37.21
N LEU A 13 -64.04 10.78 36.49
CA LEU A 13 -64.48 11.95 35.72
C LEU A 13 -64.92 13.09 36.64
N THR A 14 -64.67 14.35 36.25
CA THR A 14 -65.63 15.44 36.51
C THR A 14 -65.57 16.49 35.40
N SER A 15 -66.72 16.76 34.82
CA SER A 15 -67.02 17.78 33.84
C SER A 15 -67.31 19.16 34.51
N ALA A 16 -66.92 20.26 33.90
CA ALA A 16 -67.59 21.56 33.99
C ALA A 16 -67.03 22.51 32.91
N LEU A 17 -67.69 22.82 31.99
CA LEU A 17 -68.56 23.88 31.45
C LEU A 17 -67.86 25.22 31.15
N LEU A 18 -67.75 25.50 29.85
CA LEU A 18 -67.92 26.74 29.05
C LEU A 18 -67.75 28.12 29.73
N LEU A 19 -66.85 28.91 29.14
CA LEU A 19 -67.11 30.30 28.80
C LEU A 19 -66.15 30.74 27.67
N GLY A 20 -66.69 31.19 26.55
CA GLY A 20 -65.95 31.64 25.38
C GLY A 20 -65.37 33.01 25.54
N PHE A 21 -64.18 33.18 24.99
CA PHE A 21 -63.65 34.52 24.58
C PHE A 21 -63.08 34.38 23.17
N ALA A 22 -63.68 35.14 22.25
CA ALA A 22 -63.15 35.36 20.91
C ALA A 22 -61.82 36.15 21.05
N GLY A 23 -60.72 35.52 20.75
CA GLY A 23 -59.38 36.14 20.67
C GLY A 23 -58.83 35.93 19.27
N CYS A 24 -58.60 36.99 18.54
CA CYS A 24 -57.98 37.04 17.22
C CYS A 24 -56.71 36.19 17.18
N SER A 25 -56.74 35.16 16.35
CA SER A 25 -55.59 34.32 16.02
C SER A 25 -54.68 35.12 15.10
N SER A 26 -53.61 35.71 15.65
CA SER A 26 -52.46 36.11 14.86
C SER A 26 -51.63 34.87 14.57
N SER A 27 -51.74 34.35 13.35
CA SER A 27 -50.84 33.33 12.83
C SER A 27 -49.42 33.82 12.90
N LYS A 28 -48.63 33.32 13.84
CA LYS A 28 -47.17 33.46 13.81
C LYS A 28 -46.65 32.82 12.53
N PRO A 29 -45.71 33.53 11.82
CA PRO A 29 -45.02 32.91 10.72
C PRO A 29 -44.33 31.63 11.21
N GLN A 30 -44.62 30.52 10.54
CA GLN A 30 -43.89 29.27 10.73
C GLN A 30 -42.43 29.55 10.38
N ASP A 31 -41.55 29.59 11.38
CA ASP A 31 -40.13 29.68 11.16
C ASP A 31 -39.75 28.55 10.20
N ARG A 32 -39.51 28.90 8.95
CA ARG A 32 -38.77 28.04 8.03
C ARG A 32 -37.44 27.79 8.71
N ALA A 33 -37.21 26.56 9.14
CA ALA A 33 -35.91 26.14 9.60
C ALA A 33 -34.86 26.61 8.56
N ALA A 34 -33.94 27.44 9.01
CA ALA A 34 -32.80 27.85 8.19
C ALA A 34 -32.15 26.60 7.61
N PRO A 35 -31.74 26.58 6.34
CA PRO A 35 -30.99 25.44 5.81
C PRO A 35 -29.85 25.16 6.77
N ALA A 36 -29.68 23.89 7.15
CA ALA A 36 -28.59 23.48 8.01
C ALA A 36 -27.30 24.06 7.44
N ALA A 37 -26.51 24.75 8.28
CA ALA A 37 -25.23 25.27 7.87
C ALA A 37 -24.45 24.13 7.19
N PRO A 38 -23.83 24.34 6.02
CA PRO A 38 -23.10 23.27 5.34
C PRO A 38 -22.12 22.66 6.32
N ALA A 39 -22.02 21.34 6.33
CA ALA A 39 -21.09 20.62 7.20
C ALA A 39 -19.71 21.29 7.11
N THR A 40 -19.18 21.72 8.24
CA THR A 40 -17.89 22.44 8.31
C THR A 40 -16.70 21.49 8.27
N GLU A 41 -16.97 20.20 8.26
CA GLU A 41 -15.98 19.14 8.34
C GLU A 41 -16.20 18.09 7.22
N ASP A 42 -15.11 17.76 6.53
CA ASP A 42 -15.05 16.65 5.60
C ASP A 42 -14.31 15.48 6.28
N LYS A 43 -14.65 14.25 5.91
CA LYS A 43 -13.97 13.06 6.41
C LYS A 43 -13.59 12.17 5.24
N LEU A 44 -12.31 11.82 5.13
CA LEU A 44 -11.78 10.90 4.12
C LEU A 44 -11.30 9.60 4.76
N ILE A 45 -11.49 8.50 4.06
CA ILE A 45 -11.01 7.18 4.46
C ILE A 45 -9.86 6.77 3.52
N LEU A 46 -8.65 6.70 4.05
CA LEU A 46 -7.44 6.30 3.32
C LEU A 46 -7.17 4.81 3.53
N GLY A 47 -7.27 4.03 2.47
CA GLY A 47 -6.81 2.66 2.41
C GLY A 47 -5.43 2.60 1.77
N ALA A 48 -4.37 2.45 2.57
CA ALA A 48 -3.00 2.46 2.07
C ALA A 48 -2.24 1.16 2.40
N TYR A 49 -1.16 0.90 1.65
CA TYR A 49 -0.22 -0.14 2.06
C TYR A 49 0.67 0.34 3.22
N THR A 50 1.39 -0.60 3.88
CA THR A 50 2.04 -0.32 5.17
C THR A 50 3.21 0.65 5.10
N VAL A 51 3.89 0.71 3.96
CA VAL A 51 5.21 1.35 3.84
C VAL A 51 5.17 2.88 3.91
N PRO A 52 4.22 3.62 3.30
CA PRO A 52 4.17 5.08 3.33
C PRO A 52 3.54 5.67 4.61
N LYS A 53 3.21 4.84 5.60
CA LYS A 53 2.48 5.27 6.80
C LYS A 53 3.07 6.52 7.44
N GLU A 54 4.37 6.54 7.70
CA GLU A 54 5.02 7.65 8.38
C GLU A 54 5.01 8.94 7.56
N ALA A 55 5.15 8.84 6.23
CA ALA A 55 5.05 10.01 5.34
C ALA A 55 3.64 10.60 5.40
N TYR A 56 2.61 9.75 5.30
CA TYR A 56 1.23 10.20 5.40
C TYR A 56 0.93 10.80 6.77
N GLU A 57 1.15 10.06 7.85
CA GLU A 57 0.72 10.48 9.19
C GLU A 57 1.44 11.74 9.69
N LYS A 58 2.74 11.86 9.41
CA LYS A 58 3.58 12.91 10.00
C LYS A 58 3.72 14.18 9.17
N GLU A 59 3.55 14.08 7.85
CA GLU A 59 3.80 15.24 6.96
C GLU A 59 2.58 15.49 6.04
N ILE A 60 2.16 14.51 5.24
CA ILE A 60 1.24 14.73 4.12
C ILE A 60 -0.18 15.06 4.59
N LEU A 61 -0.75 14.24 5.50
CA LEU A 61 -2.11 14.47 5.98
C LEU A 61 -2.24 15.77 6.78
N PRO A 62 -1.31 16.11 7.71
CA PRO A 62 -1.34 17.41 8.37
C PRO A 62 -1.19 18.59 7.40
N ALA A 63 -0.32 18.49 6.39
CA ALA A 63 -0.14 19.53 5.38
C ALA A 63 -1.41 19.71 4.55
N PHE A 64 -2.07 18.62 4.12
CA PHE A 64 -3.32 18.71 3.40
C PHE A 64 -4.46 19.29 4.25
N GLN A 65 -4.54 18.95 5.53
CA GLN A 65 -5.53 19.53 6.46
C GLN A 65 -5.40 21.05 6.53
N ALA A 66 -4.16 21.54 6.65
CA ALA A 66 -3.87 22.98 6.66
C ALA A 66 -4.24 23.63 5.31
N TYR A 67 -3.80 23.04 4.20
CA TYR A 67 -4.11 23.49 2.85
C TYR A 67 -5.61 23.55 2.58
N TRP A 68 -6.37 22.50 2.91
CA TRP A 68 -7.81 22.44 2.70
C TRP A 68 -8.55 23.51 3.53
N LYS A 69 -8.11 23.69 4.78
CA LYS A 69 -8.67 24.73 5.65
C LYS A 69 -8.42 26.13 5.12
N GLU A 70 -7.23 26.42 4.64
CA GLU A 70 -6.89 27.71 4.02
C GLU A 70 -7.70 27.94 2.74
N LYS A 71 -7.77 26.95 1.88
CA LYS A 71 -8.45 27.03 0.57
C LYS A 71 -9.96 27.18 0.67
N THR A 72 -10.60 26.50 1.63
CA THR A 72 -12.06 26.35 1.64
C THR A 72 -12.74 26.86 2.92
N GLY A 73 -11.99 27.13 3.98
CA GLY A 73 -12.52 27.37 5.31
C GLY A 73 -13.04 26.12 6.03
N ARG A 74 -13.04 24.93 5.38
CA ARG A 74 -13.52 23.65 5.92
C ARG A 74 -12.37 22.88 6.54
N THR A 75 -12.66 22.06 7.55
CA THR A 75 -11.71 21.09 8.08
C THR A 75 -11.86 19.75 7.35
N VAL A 76 -10.79 18.95 7.33
CA VAL A 76 -10.84 17.56 6.88
C VAL A 76 -10.14 16.65 7.90
N THR A 77 -10.75 15.51 8.17
CA THR A 77 -10.19 14.45 9.01
C THR A 77 -9.97 13.17 8.20
N PHE A 78 -9.09 12.29 8.67
CA PHE A 78 -8.76 11.05 7.98
C PHE A 78 -8.94 9.84 8.90
N ASP A 79 -9.78 8.89 8.48
CA ASP A 79 -9.65 7.51 8.94
C ASP A 79 -8.60 6.80 8.08
N GLN A 80 -7.72 6.01 8.69
CA GLN A 80 -6.57 5.44 8.00
C GLN A 80 -6.47 3.94 8.25
N SER A 81 -6.25 3.17 7.19
CA SER A 81 -5.97 1.74 7.24
C SER A 81 -4.64 1.46 6.55
N TYR A 82 -3.72 0.77 7.24
CA TYR A 82 -2.42 0.38 6.71
C TYR A 82 -2.21 -1.12 6.87
N VAL A 83 -2.38 -1.85 5.77
CA VAL A 83 -2.14 -3.30 5.69
C VAL A 83 -1.34 -3.63 4.43
N GLY A 84 -0.97 -4.88 4.20
CA GLY A 84 -0.30 -5.28 2.95
C GLY A 84 -1.15 -4.90 1.73
N SER A 85 -0.53 -4.42 0.64
CA SER A 85 -1.23 -3.84 -0.53
C SER A 85 -2.32 -4.75 -1.10
N GLY A 86 -2.01 -6.02 -1.38
CA GLY A 86 -3.01 -6.97 -1.85
C GLY A 86 -4.10 -7.30 -0.83
N ALA A 87 -3.78 -7.24 0.48
CA ALA A 87 -4.79 -7.38 1.53
C ALA A 87 -5.71 -6.15 1.59
N GLN A 88 -5.16 -4.94 1.38
CA GLN A 88 -5.93 -3.70 1.33
C GLN A 88 -6.88 -3.68 0.12
N ALA A 89 -6.40 -4.08 -1.07
CA ALA A 89 -7.24 -4.18 -2.27
C ALA A 89 -8.40 -5.14 -2.05
N ARG A 90 -8.13 -6.34 -1.50
CA ARG A 90 -9.19 -7.30 -1.18
C ARG A 90 -10.17 -6.79 -0.12
N ALA A 91 -9.71 -6.07 0.90
CA ALA A 91 -10.58 -5.47 1.91
C ALA A 91 -11.53 -4.44 1.28
N ILE A 92 -11.03 -3.59 0.39
CA ILE A 92 -11.84 -2.62 -0.37
C ILE A 92 -12.89 -3.35 -1.22
N CYS A 93 -12.48 -4.37 -1.99
CA CYS A 93 -13.41 -5.18 -2.77
C CYS A 93 -14.45 -5.91 -1.91
N ALA A 94 -14.12 -6.25 -0.66
CA ALA A 94 -15.00 -6.93 0.29
C ALA A 94 -15.87 -5.97 1.14
N GLY A 95 -15.81 -4.65 0.89
CA GLY A 95 -16.68 -3.66 1.53
C GLY A 95 -16.00 -2.75 2.56
N PHE A 96 -14.68 -2.71 2.63
CA PHE A 96 -13.98 -1.62 3.32
C PHE A 96 -14.08 -0.35 2.49
N GLU A 97 -14.82 0.62 2.98
CA GLU A 97 -15.23 1.81 2.23
C GLU A 97 -14.14 2.90 2.18
N ALA A 98 -12.93 2.56 1.73
CA ALA A 98 -11.90 3.56 1.49
C ALA A 98 -12.31 4.50 0.36
N ASP A 99 -12.14 5.81 0.56
CA ASP A 99 -12.32 6.84 -0.47
C ASP A 99 -11.11 6.90 -1.40
N ILE A 100 -9.94 6.60 -0.85
CA ILE A 100 -8.66 6.67 -1.53
C ILE A 100 -7.91 5.36 -1.32
N ALA A 101 -7.51 4.74 -2.42
CA ALA A 101 -6.65 3.57 -2.45
C ALA A 101 -5.23 4.01 -2.83
N ALA A 102 -4.29 4.00 -1.86
CA ALA A 102 -2.86 4.26 -2.08
C ALA A 102 -2.09 2.94 -1.91
N LEU A 103 -1.83 2.27 -3.02
CA LEU A 103 -1.36 0.89 -3.03
C LEU A 103 0.08 0.76 -3.54
N SER A 104 0.64 -0.44 -3.43
CA SER A 104 2.00 -0.73 -3.88
C SER A 104 2.07 -1.11 -5.36
N LEU A 105 0.99 -1.65 -5.90
CA LEU A 105 0.94 -2.25 -7.24
C LEU A 105 -0.21 -1.68 -8.05
N GLU A 106 0.02 -1.44 -9.33
CA GLU A 106 -1.02 -1.22 -10.34
C GLU A 106 -2.04 -2.38 -10.34
N ALA A 107 -1.57 -3.63 -10.31
CA ALA A 107 -2.44 -4.81 -10.32
C ALA A 107 -3.43 -4.85 -9.13
N ASP A 108 -3.06 -4.31 -7.97
CA ASP A 108 -3.95 -4.20 -6.81
C ASP A 108 -5.04 -3.13 -7.03
N VAL A 109 -4.72 -2.01 -7.70
CA VAL A 109 -5.73 -1.01 -8.11
C VAL A 109 -6.65 -1.60 -9.18
N ASP A 110 -6.10 -2.31 -10.16
CA ASP A 110 -6.86 -2.97 -11.23
C ASP A 110 -7.84 -4.02 -10.68
N GLN A 111 -7.54 -4.65 -9.56
CA GLN A 111 -8.48 -5.53 -8.87
C GLN A 111 -9.73 -4.75 -8.40
N ILE A 112 -9.55 -3.54 -7.89
CA ILE A 112 -10.64 -2.66 -7.44
C ILE A 112 -11.42 -2.12 -8.66
N VAL A 113 -10.74 -1.83 -9.77
CA VAL A 113 -11.37 -1.48 -11.05
C VAL A 113 -12.25 -2.64 -11.56
N LYS A 114 -11.72 -3.86 -11.58
CA LYS A 114 -12.48 -5.07 -11.99
C LYS A 114 -13.69 -5.32 -11.10
N ALA A 115 -13.65 -4.93 -9.82
CA ALA A 115 -14.81 -4.97 -8.92
C ALA A 115 -15.83 -3.85 -9.18
N GLY A 116 -15.58 -2.93 -10.12
CA GLY A 116 -16.46 -1.83 -10.49
C GLY A 116 -16.54 -0.70 -9.45
N LEU A 117 -15.58 -0.63 -8.53
CA LEU A 117 -15.52 0.39 -7.48
C LEU A 117 -14.75 1.65 -7.92
N ILE A 118 -13.75 1.50 -8.79
CA ILE A 118 -13.06 2.56 -9.49
C ILE A 118 -13.58 2.55 -10.94
N THR A 119 -14.11 3.67 -11.42
CA THR A 119 -14.79 3.76 -12.72
C THR A 119 -14.21 4.84 -13.63
N HIS A 120 -13.40 5.76 -13.10
CA HIS A 120 -12.65 6.72 -13.91
C HIS A 120 -11.33 6.11 -14.42
N ASP A 121 -10.75 6.74 -15.43
CA ASP A 121 -9.39 6.40 -15.87
C ASP A 121 -8.37 6.99 -14.88
N TRP A 122 -8.01 6.19 -13.87
CA TRP A 122 -7.09 6.60 -12.81
C TRP A 122 -5.66 6.85 -13.31
N LYS A 123 -5.32 6.39 -14.52
CA LYS A 123 -4.01 6.59 -15.17
C LYS A 123 -3.96 7.83 -16.06
N SER A 124 -5.03 8.62 -16.15
CA SER A 124 -5.16 9.72 -17.12
C SER A 124 -4.24 10.92 -16.87
N ASN A 125 -3.62 11.03 -15.70
CA ASN A 125 -2.70 12.12 -15.40
C ASN A 125 -1.29 11.90 -16.01
N ALA A 126 -0.45 12.93 -15.98
CA ALA A 126 0.90 12.93 -16.56
C ALA A 126 1.82 11.85 -15.96
N TRP A 127 1.52 11.40 -14.74
CA TRP A 127 2.30 10.38 -14.01
C TRP A 127 1.61 9.03 -13.98
N ARG A 128 0.60 8.82 -14.83
CA ARG A 128 -0.12 7.55 -14.95
C ARG A 128 -0.69 7.02 -13.62
N GLY A 129 -1.09 7.95 -12.73
CA GLY A 129 -1.63 7.60 -11.41
C GLY A 129 -0.58 7.20 -10.37
N PHE A 130 0.70 7.21 -10.71
CA PHE A 130 1.78 6.91 -9.75
C PHE A 130 2.18 8.18 -9.00
N ILE A 131 2.35 8.07 -7.69
CA ILE A 131 2.66 9.20 -6.79
C ILE A 131 4.09 9.15 -6.23
N THR A 132 4.69 7.99 -6.19
CA THR A 132 6.07 7.78 -5.74
C THR A 132 6.66 6.57 -6.44
N ASP A 133 8.00 6.59 -6.54
CA ASP A 133 8.78 5.45 -6.98
C ASP A 133 9.68 4.93 -5.86
N SER A 134 10.19 3.73 -6.03
CA SER A 134 11.21 3.11 -5.19
C SER A 134 11.96 2.06 -6.03
N VAL A 135 12.91 1.36 -5.42
CA VAL A 135 13.54 0.18 -6.01
C VAL A 135 13.59 -0.95 -4.99
N VAL A 136 13.70 -2.18 -5.48
CA VAL A 136 13.97 -3.32 -4.61
C VAL A 136 15.45 -3.31 -4.23
N VAL A 137 15.72 -3.46 -2.93
CA VAL A 137 17.07 -3.49 -2.37
C VAL A 137 17.25 -4.73 -1.48
N ILE A 138 18.49 -5.03 -1.15
CA ILE A 138 18.87 -6.09 -0.22
C ILE A 138 19.38 -5.44 1.06
N GLY A 139 18.58 -5.47 2.13
CA GLY A 139 19.06 -5.11 3.46
C GLY A 139 19.92 -6.23 4.04
N TYR A 140 21.00 -5.90 4.76
CA TYR A 140 21.89 -6.87 5.36
C TYR A 140 22.34 -6.44 6.77
N ARG A 141 23.02 -7.30 7.49
CA ARG A 141 23.49 -7.02 8.84
C ARG A 141 24.61 -5.98 8.86
N PRO A 142 24.66 -5.10 9.89
CA PRO A 142 25.75 -4.13 10.05
C PRO A 142 27.13 -4.79 9.91
N GLY A 143 28.03 -4.10 9.21
CA GLY A 143 29.36 -4.60 8.89
C GLY A 143 29.43 -5.62 7.73
N ASN A 144 28.28 -5.94 7.13
CA ASN A 144 28.17 -6.86 5.99
C ASN A 144 28.93 -8.18 6.15
N PRO A 145 28.67 -8.97 7.21
CA PRO A 145 29.48 -10.16 7.51
C PRO A 145 29.38 -11.27 6.44
N ARG A 146 28.38 -11.17 5.54
CA ARG A 146 28.16 -12.12 4.44
C ARG A 146 28.64 -11.61 3.09
N GLY A 147 29.15 -10.38 3.01
CA GLY A 147 29.65 -9.77 1.76
C GLY A 147 28.54 -9.58 0.72
N ILE A 148 27.33 -9.21 1.14
CA ILE A 148 26.16 -9.06 0.25
C ILE A 148 26.25 -7.75 -0.52
N GLU A 149 26.33 -7.85 -1.86
CA GLU A 149 26.37 -6.71 -2.78
C GLU A 149 25.34 -6.83 -3.92
N ASP A 150 24.98 -8.07 -4.32
CA ASP A 150 24.06 -8.33 -5.43
C ASP A 150 23.23 -9.60 -5.17
N TRP A 151 22.29 -9.92 -6.05
CA TRP A 151 21.37 -11.07 -5.95
C TRP A 151 22.07 -12.41 -5.80
N GLU A 152 23.19 -12.62 -6.50
CA GLU A 152 23.92 -13.89 -6.47
C GLU A 152 24.49 -14.22 -5.08
N ASP A 153 24.80 -13.20 -4.29
CA ASP A 153 25.32 -13.37 -2.92
C ASP A 153 24.28 -13.97 -1.99
N LEU A 154 22.98 -13.89 -2.34
CA LEU A 154 21.88 -14.49 -1.58
C LEU A 154 21.71 -15.99 -1.84
N THR A 155 22.46 -16.58 -2.76
CA THR A 155 22.28 -17.99 -3.16
C THR A 155 23.10 -18.98 -2.35
N GLY A 156 24.00 -18.49 -1.48
CA GLY A 156 24.86 -19.30 -0.61
C GLY A 156 24.07 -20.19 0.36
N SER A 157 24.59 -21.37 0.69
CA SER A 157 23.90 -22.34 1.55
C SER A 157 23.77 -21.91 3.01
N ASP A 158 24.56 -20.95 3.43
CA ASP A 158 24.68 -20.44 4.80
C ASP A 158 24.05 -19.04 4.99
N ILE A 159 23.21 -18.61 4.04
CA ILE A 159 22.51 -17.33 4.11
C ILE A 159 21.01 -17.57 4.36
N ASP A 160 20.48 -16.91 5.37
CA ASP A 160 19.07 -16.88 5.69
C ASP A 160 18.45 -15.56 5.22
N VAL A 161 17.50 -15.65 4.28
CA VAL A 161 16.82 -14.50 3.66
C VAL A 161 15.41 -14.35 4.23
N LEU A 162 14.97 -13.10 4.42
CA LEU A 162 13.61 -12.74 4.76
C LEU A 162 12.97 -12.00 3.59
N CYS A 163 11.68 -12.25 3.37
CA CYS A 163 10.85 -11.45 2.47
C CYS A 163 9.38 -11.53 2.88
N PRO A 164 8.50 -10.62 2.48
CA PRO A 164 7.08 -10.78 2.71
C PRO A 164 6.44 -11.78 1.72
N ASN A 165 5.20 -12.18 2.02
CA ASN A 165 4.45 -13.16 1.25
C ASN A 165 3.74 -12.50 0.05
N PRO A 166 3.92 -12.97 -1.21
CA PRO A 166 3.28 -12.39 -2.41
C PRO A 166 1.75 -12.43 -2.41
N LYS A 167 1.14 -13.32 -1.62
CA LYS A 167 -0.33 -13.39 -1.51
C LYS A 167 -0.93 -12.23 -0.70
N THR A 168 -0.13 -11.54 0.10
CA THR A 168 -0.62 -10.49 1.02
C THR A 168 0.09 -9.17 0.82
N SER A 169 1.32 -9.17 0.33
CA SER A 169 2.19 -8.02 0.19
C SER A 169 2.54 -7.73 -1.27
N GLY A 170 2.25 -6.52 -1.73
CA GLY A 170 2.75 -6.03 -3.01
C GLY A 170 4.28 -6.00 -3.08
N GLY A 171 4.95 -5.69 -1.96
CA GLY A 171 6.41 -5.75 -1.87
C GLY A 171 6.98 -7.10 -2.31
N ALA A 172 6.33 -8.18 -1.93
CA ALA A 172 6.77 -9.51 -2.32
C ALA A 172 6.61 -9.78 -3.82
N GLN A 173 5.56 -9.25 -4.47
CA GLN A 173 5.44 -9.34 -5.92
C GLN A 173 6.55 -8.57 -6.62
N TRP A 174 6.93 -7.41 -6.10
CA TRP A 174 8.07 -6.64 -6.62
C TRP A 174 9.38 -7.43 -6.52
N PHE A 175 9.62 -8.16 -5.41
CA PHE A 175 10.86 -8.96 -5.25
C PHE A 175 10.91 -10.13 -6.23
N VAL A 176 9.80 -10.83 -6.43
CA VAL A 176 9.72 -11.91 -7.43
C VAL A 176 10.03 -11.37 -8.82
N ASN A 177 9.41 -10.24 -9.18
CA ASN A 177 9.64 -9.59 -10.47
C ASN A 177 11.09 -9.07 -10.61
N ALA A 178 11.67 -8.53 -9.52
CA ALA A 178 13.05 -8.07 -9.50
C ALA A 178 14.03 -9.22 -9.77
N LEU A 179 13.86 -10.35 -9.09
CA LEU A 179 14.71 -11.52 -9.26
C LEU A 179 14.60 -12.13 -10.66
N ILE A 180 13.37 -12.29 -11.17
CA ILE A 180 13.15 -12.79 -12.53
C ILE A 180 13.79 -11.83 -13.55
N GLY A 181 13.50 -10.54 -13.46
CA GLY A 181 14.05 -9.54 -14.38
C GLY A 181 15.58 -9.43 -14.30
N ALA A 182 16.16 -9.53 -13.09
CA ALA A 182 17.60 -9.49 -12.92
C ALA A 182 18.30 -10.70 -13.56
N GLY A 183 17.76 -11.91 -13.38
CA GLY A 183 18.31 -13.10 -14.04
C GLY A 183 18.21 -13.04 -15.56
N MET A 184 17.08 -12.53 -16.07
CA MET A 184 16.90 -12.29 -17.52
C MET A 184 17.88 -11.22 -18.03
N LYS A 185 18.08 -10.12 -17.29
CA LYS A 185 19.00 -9.04 -17.65
C LYS A 185 20.44 -9.52 -17.66
N LYS A 186 20.82 -10.35 -16.70
CA LYS A 186 22.14 -10.99 -16.66
C LYS A 186 22.37 -11.83 -17.93
N SER A 187 21.42 -12.67 -18.32
CA SER A 187 21.51 -13.46 -19.54
C SER A 187 21.61 -12.58 -20.79
N GLU A 188 20.81 -11.51 -20.86
CA GLU A 188 20.86 -10.55 -21.97
C GLU A 188 22.25 -9.88 -22.11
N VAL A 189 22.87 -9.50 -20.98
CA VAL A 189 24.21 -8.88 -20.97
C VAL A 189 25.32 -9.90 -21.33
N GLU A 190 25.25 -11.11 -20.78
CA GLU A 190 26.28 -12.12 -20.93
C GLU A 190 26.20 -12.89 -22.25
N LYS A 191 24.98 -13.14 -22.74
CA LYS A 191 24.72 -14.02 -23.91
C LYS A 191 24.05 -13.31 -25.08
N GLY A 192 23.61 -12.05 -24.91
CA GLY A 192 22.83 -11.32 -25.91
C GLY A 192 21.36 -11.76 -26.02
N GLU A 193 20.88 -12.59 -25.09
CA GLU A 193 19.55 -13.20 -25.15
C GLU A 193 18.80 -12.99 -23.83
N LYS A 194 17.55 -12.52 -23.95
CA LYS A 194 16.63 -12.34 -22.84
C LYS A 194 16.00 -13.68 -22.48
N ASP A 195 16.58 -14.40 -21.51
CA ASP A 195 16.20 -15.76 -21.15
C ASP A 195 15.36 -15.80 -19.87
N SER A 196 14.09 -16.19 -20.00
CA SER A 196 13.17 -16.35 -18.85
C SER A 196 13.59 -17.50 -17.91
N ALA A 197 14.27 -18.54 -18.44
CA ALA A 197 14.76 -19.64 -17.62
C ALA A 197 15.87 -19.17 -16.67
N ALA A 198 16.74 -18.24 -17.09
CA ALA A 198 17.73 -17.61 -16.23
C ALA A 198 17.07 -16.79 -15.11
N GLY A 199 15.96 -16.09 -15.41
CA GLY A 199 15.17 -15.39 -14.39
C GLY A 199 14.55 -16.33 -13.37
N ARG A 200 13.94 -17.44 -13.83
CA ARG A 200 13.37 -18.47 -12.96
C ARG A 200 14.46 -19.12 -12.07
N ASP A 201 15.62 -19.43 -12.65
CA ASP A 201 16.73 -20.04 -11.91
C ASP A 201 17.20 -19.16 -10.74
N LEU A 202 17.41 -17.85 -10.99
CA LEU A 202 17.79 -16.93 -9.92
C LEU A 202 16.72 -16.87 -8.82
N LEU A 203 15.43 -16.76 -9.19
CA LEU A 203 14.33 -16.79 -8.24
C LEU A 203 14.38 -18.07 -7.38
N VAL A 204 14.51 -19.26 -7.99
CA VAL A 204 14.56 -20.55 -7.27
C VAL A 204 15.74 -20.58 -6.29
N ARG A 205 16.92 -20.15 -6.73
CA ARG A 205 18.13 -20.18 -5.88
C ARG A 205 18.01 -19.27 -4.65
N VAL A 206 17.45 -18.06 -4.83
CA VAL A 206 17.22 -17.15 -3.71
C VAL A 206 16.09 -17.65 -2.81
N MET A 207 14.97 -18.11 -3.40
CA MET A 207 13.82 -18.59 -2.60
C MET A 207 14.15 -19.80 -1.73
N LYS A 208 15.10 -20.65 -2.12
CA LYS A 208 15.63 -21.74 -1.28
C LYS A 208 16.32 -21.24 -0.01
N ARG A 209 16.64 -19.96 0.09
CA ARG A 209 17.27 -19.32 1.27
C ARG A 209 16.26 -18.56 2.13
N VAL A 210 15.01 -18.45 1.67
CA VAL A 210 13.97 -17.74 2.42
C VAL A 210 13.52 -18.57 3.62
N LYS A 211 13.72 -18.02 4.81
CA LYS A 211 13.34 -18.63 6.09
C LYS A 211 11.99 -18.14 6.61
N VAL A 212 11.67 -16.88 6.36
CA VAL A 212 10.44 -16.25 6.86
C VAL A 212 9.78 -15.44 5.74
N MET A 213 8.49 -15.66 5.59
CA MET A 213 7.61 -14.83 4.73
C MET A 213 6.53 -14.16 5.59
N ASP A 214 6.76 -12.90 5.96
CA ASP A 214 5.81 -12.12 6.75
C ASP A 214 4.63 -11.62 5.91
N LYS A 215 3.58 -11.11 6.55
CA LYS A 215 2.35 -10.66 5.86
C LYS A 215 2.53 -9.36 5.07
N SER A 216 3.50 -8.53 5.43
CA SER A 216 3.76 -7.24 4.79
C SER A 216 5.24 -6.89 4.81
N GLY A 217 5.65 -5.93 3.93
CA GLY A 217 7.03 -5.43 3.90
C GLY A 217 7.46 -4.85 5.25
N ARG A 218 6.58 -4.11 5.93
CA ARG A 218 6.85 -3.56 7.25
C ARG A 218 7.07 -4.64 8.32
N GLU A 219 6.29 -5.71 8.30
CA GLU A 219 6.47 -6.83 9.23
C GLU A 219 7.80 -7.54 8.99
N SER A 220 8.20 -7.76 7.73
CA SER A 220 9.50 -8.37 7.40
C SER A 220 10.67 -7.53 7.92
N VAL A 221 10.61 -6.20 7.76
CA VAL A 221 11.63 -5.32 8.33
C VAL A 221 11.66 -5.44 9.86
N THR A 222 10.51 -5.50 10.52
CA THR A 222 10.43 -5.66 11.97
C THR A 222 11.01 -7.01 12.41
N THR A 223 10.75 -8.10 11.68
CA THR A 223 11.32 -9.43 11.93
C THR A 223 12.84 -9.40 11.76
N PHE A 224 13.32 -8.74 10.70
CA PHE A 224 14.76 -8.55 10.48
C PHE A 224 15.39 -7.75 11.62
N GLU A 225 14.85 -6.60 12.02
CA GLU A 225 15.35 -5.78 13.14
C GLU A 225 15.43 -6.54 14.48
N ARG A 226 14.63 -7.60 14.66
CA ARG A 226 14.69 -8.50 15.83
C ARG A 226 15.84 -9.51 15.77
N GLY A 227 16.69 -9.47 14.74
CA GLY A 227 17.87 -10.31 14.61
C GLY A 227 17.65 -11.60 13.82
N ILE A 228 16.51 -11.80 13.16
CA ILE A 228 16.22 -12.98 12.35
C ILE A 228 16.73 -12.77 10.92
N GLY A 229 17.41 -13.76 10.36
CA GLY A 229 17.98 -13.78 9.01
C GLY A 229 19.26 -12.96 8.85
N ASP A 230 19.99 -13.20 7.77
CA ASP A 230 21.22 -12.48 7.38
C ASP A 230 20.91 -11.36 6.41
N ALA A 231 19.91 -11.53 5.56
CA ALA A 231 19.47 -10.59 4.54
C ALA A 231 17.95 -10.46 4.50
N ILE A 232 17.48 -9.33 3.97
CA ILE A 232 16.06 -9.07 3.74
C ILE A 232 15.85 -8.43 2.36
N LEU A 233 14.87 -8.90 1.62
CA LEU A 233 14.38 -8.23 0.42
C LEU A 233 13.36 -7.17 0.81
N THR A 234 13.67 -5.91 0.52
CA THR A 234 12.84 -4.80 0.97
C THR A 234 12.81 -3.65 -0.04
N TYR A 235 12.03 -2.63 0.25
CA TYR A 235 12.03 -1.38 -0.49
C TYR A 235 13.19 -0.49 -0.04
N GLU A 236 13.76 0.27 -0.97
CA GLU A 236 14.77 1.30 -0.66
C GLU A 236 14.27 2.28 0.42
N ASN A 237 13.03 2.75 0.29
CA ASN A 237 12.46 3.69 1.26
C ASN A 237 12.30 3.10 2.68
N GLU A 238 12.11 1.79 2.84
CA GLU A 238 12.11 1.16 4.17
C GLU A 238 13.49 1.22 4.83
N ALA A 239 14.56 0.97 4.06
CA ALA A 239 15.92 1.08 4.55
C ALA A 239 16.30 2.54 4.88
N LEU A 240 15.99 3.46 3.97
CA LEU A 240 16.24 4.90 4.16
C LEU A 240 15.46 5.47 5.35
N LEU A 241 14.22 5.02 5.57
CA LEU A 241 13.43 5.43 6.74
C LEU A 241 14.11 5.00 8.05
N ARG A 242 14.69 3.78 8.11
CA ARG A 242 15.43 3.32 9.30
C ARG A 242 16.67 4.17 9.55
N THR A 243 17.42 4.47 8.51
CA THR A 243 18.58 5.38 8.61
C THR A 243 18.16 6.76 9.10
N MET A 244 17.06 7.32 8.59
CA MET A 244 16.51 8.60 9.06
C MET A 244 16.10 8.56 10.53
N GLN A 245 15.66 7.39 11.02
CA GLN A 245 15.32 7.16 12.43
C GLN A 245 16.54 6.89 13.32
N GLY A 246 17.76 6.99 12.78
CA GLY A 246 19.01 6.73 13.49
C GLY A 246 19.30 5.24 13.72
N ARG A 247 18.67 4.35 12.95
CA ARG A 247 18.91 2.91 13.03
C ARG A 247 19.98 2.51 12.01
N ASP A 248 20.84 1.58 12.40
CA ASP A 248 21.84 0.99 11.49
C ASP A 248 21.15 -0.09 10.65
N PHE A 249 20.76 0.29 9.44
CA PHE A 249 20.09 -0.59 8.47
C PHE A 249 20.77 -0.45 7.10
N PRO A 250 21.96 -1.08 6.94
CA PRO A 250 22.67 -1.03 5.68
C PRO A 250 21.99 -1.87 4.61
N PHE A 251 22.14 -1.45 3.35
CA PHE A 251 21.56 -2.13 2.21
C PHE A 251 22.44 -1.98 0.95
N ALA A 252 22.28 -2.92 0.02
CA ALA A 252 22.81 -2.85 -1.33
C ALA A 252 21.67 -2.62 -2.32
N ILE A 253 21.94 -1.80 -3.34
CA ILE A 253 21.09 -1.69 -4.53
C ILE A 253 21.68 -2.65 -5.57
N PRO A 254 20.98 -3.73 -5.95
CA PRO A 254 21.48 -4.67 -6.95
C PRO A 254 21.73 -3.99 -8.29
N LYS A 255 22.72 -4.47 -9.06
CA LYS A 255 23.05 -3.91 -10.39
C LYS A 255 21.87 -3.93 -11.35
N ALA A 256 21.07 -4.98 -11.31
CA ALA A 256 19.80 -5.08 -12.03
C ALA A 256 18.64 -5.19 -11.02
N THR A 257 17.75 -4.20 -10.99
CA THR A 257 16.58 -4.19 -10.11
C THR A 257 15.40 -3.51 -10.80
N ILE A 258 14.20 -3.72 -10.24
CA ILE A 258 12.96 -3.17 -10.80
C ILE A 258 12.62 -1.82 -10.18
N LEU A 259 12.15 -0.89 -11.02
CA LEU A 259 11.49 0.33 -10.56
C LEU A 259 10.13 -0.04 -10.01
N ILE A 260 9.91 0.32 -8.77
CA ILE A 260 8.63 0.19 -8.07
C ILE A 260 7.86 1.47 -8.30
N GLU A 261 6.69 1.39 -8.93
CA GLU A 261 5.78 2.51 -9.18
C GLU A 261 4.55 2.36 -8.29
N ASN A 262 4.33 3.31 -7.36
CA ASN A 262 3.27 3.21 -6.37
C ASN A 262 2.05 4.04 -6.78
N PRO A 263 0.89 3.41 -7.06
CA PRO A 263 -0.31 4.08 -7.52
C PRO A 263 -1.14 4.68 -6.40
N VAL A 264 -1.92 5.70 -6.75
CA VAL A 264 -3.07 6.20 -5.99
C VAL A 264 -4.30 6.30 -6.89
N ALA A 265 -5.45 5.93 -6.38
CA ALA A 265 -6.72 6.08 -7.08
C ALA A 265 -7.85 6.46 -6.12
N LEU A 266 -8.82 7.22 -6.63
CA LEU A 266 -10.10 7.43 -5.95
C LEU A 266 -10.97 6.18 -6.11
N VAL A 267 -11.64 5.77 -5.05
CA VAL A 267 -12.64 4.72 -5.11
C VAL A 267 -14.01 5.36 -5.38
N ASP A 268 -14.37 5.52 -6.65
CA ASP A 268 -15.52 6.33 -7.09
C ASP A 268 -16.81 6.03 -6.34
N LYS A 269 -17.14 4.75 -6.18
CA LYS A 269 -18.37 4.33 -5.49
C LYS A 269 -18.42 4.81 -4.03
N HIS A 270 -17.27 4.90 -3.38
CA HIS A 270 -17.20 5.31 -1.98
C HIS A 270 -17.19 6.82 -1.84
N VAL A 271 -16.38 7.55 -2.63
CA VAL A 271 -16.38 9.01 -2.59
C VAL A 271 -17.74 9.62 -2.94
N ASP A 272 -18.49 8.99 -3.88
CA ASP A 272 -19.84 9.41 -4.23
C ASP A 272 -20.84 9.07 -3.12
N LYS A 273 -20.74 7.89 -2.54
CA LYS A 273 -21.56 7.47 -1.40
C LYS A 273 -21.39 8.38 -0.19
N HIS A 274 -20.17 8.77 0.11
CA HIS A 274 -19.83 9.61 1.26
C HIS A 274 -20.02 11.11 0.95
N GLY A 275 -20.20 11.49 -0.34
CA GLY A 275 -20.35 12.88 -0.76
C GLY A 275 -19.07 13.71 -0.61
N VAL A 276 -17.89 13.06 -0.69
CA VAL A 276 -16.58 13.68 -0.44
C VAL A 276 -15.71 13.82 -1.68
N ARG A 277 -16.30 13.68 -2.88
CA ARG A 277 -15.56 13.69 -4.15
C ARG A 277 -14.65 14.92 -4.30
N ALA A 278 -15.13 16.10 -4.02
CA ALA A 278 -14.35 17.34 -4.23
C ALA A 278 -13.08 17.37 -3.35
N VAL A 279 -13.17 17.00 -2.09
CA VAL A 279 -12.02 16.97 -1.18
C VAL A 279 -11.08 15.79 -1.50
N ALA A 280 -11.61 14.65 -1.93
CA ALA A 280 -10.83 13.48 -2.31
C ALA A 280 -10.03 13.74 -3.60
N GLU A 281 -10.64 14.34 -4.64
CA GLU A 281 -9.94 14.74 -5.86
C GLU A 281 -8.85 15.78 -5.58
N GLU A 282 -9.13 16.73 -4.70
CA GLU A 282 -8.13 17.73 -4.31
C GLU A 282 -6.99 17.11 -3.52
N PHE A 283 -7.26 16.12 -2.67
CA PHE A 283 -6.20 15.38 -1.97
C PHE A 283 -5.29 14.65 -2.95
N VAL A 284 -5.84 13.94 -3.94
CA VAL A 284 -5.03 13.27 -4.95
C VAL A 284 -4.18 14.26 -5.75
N LYS A 285 -4.74 15.44 -6.11
CA LYS A 285 -3.96 16.51 -6.77
C LYS A 285 -2.85 17.04 -5.87
N PHE A 286 -3.13 17.18 -4.58
CA PHE A 286 -2.15 17.66 -3.59
C PHE A 286 -0.94 16.76 -3.48
N LEU A 287 -1.10 15.44 -3.66
CA LEU A 287 0.02 14.49 -3.64
C LEU A 287 1.08 14.75 -4.72
N TYR A 288 0.72 15.45 -5.80
CA TYR A 288 1.63 15.85 -6.87
C TYR A 288 2.19 17.29 -6.70
N THR A 289 1.94 17.96 -5.59
CA THR A 289 2.59 19.25 -5.31
C THR A 289 4.06 19.04 -4.98
N GLU A 290 4.89 20.05 -5.27
CA GLU A 290 6.33 19.98 -4.97
C GLU A 290 6.60 19.69 -3.49
N ASP A 291 5.87 20.35 -2.58
CA ASP A 291 6.06 20.17 -1.14
C ASP A 291 5.70 18.74 -0.69
N CYS A 292 4.64 18.17 -1.27
CA CYS A 292 4.27 16.80 -0.98
C CYS A 292 5.31 15.81 -1.54
N GLN A 293 5.83 16.06 -2.73
CA GLN A 293 6.86 15.22 -3.32
C GLN A 293 8.20 15.33 -2.57
N ARG A 294 8.56 16.52 -2.04
CA ARG A 294 9.69 16.66 -1.09
C ARG A 294 9.44 15.91 0.22
N ALA A 295 8.19 15.93 0.73
CA ALA A 295 7.83 15.14 1.91
C ALA A 295 8.03 13.64 1.65
N PHE A 296 7.56 13.11 0.53
CA PHE A 296 7.83 11.72 0.14
C PHE A 296 9.33 11.43 0.03
N ALA A 297 10.11 12.30 -0.64
CA ALA A 297 11.54 12.15 -0.78
C ALA A 297 12.27 12.16 0.57
N LYS A 298 11.84 12.97 1.52
CA LYS A 298 12.35 12.98 2.90
C LYS A 298 12.20 11.59 3.55
N TYR A 299 11.05 10.94 3.36
CA TYR A 299 10.75 9.61 3.90
C TYR A 299 11.26 8.44 3.06
N GLY A 300 12.15 8.70 2.11
CA GLY A 300 12.87 7.66 1.38
C GLY A 300 12.25 7.23 0.06
N PHE A 301 11.15 7.83 -0.37
CA PHE A 301 10.53 7.57 -1.67
C PHE A 301 11.20 8.40 -2.78
N ARG A 302 11.36 7.81 -3.95
CA ARG A 302 11.78 8.53 -5.16
C ARG A 302 10.61 9.36 -5.67
N PRO A 303 10.76 10.69 -5.82
CA PRO A 303 9.66 11.54 -6.30
C PRO A 303 9.41 11.35 -7.80
N VAL A 304 8.13 11.47 -8.22
CA VAL A 304 7.74 11.38 -9.64
C VAL A 304 7.90 12.71 -10.38
N LEU A 305 8.03 13.83 -9.68
CA LEU A 305 8.33 15.13 -10.27
C LEU A 305 9.81 15.24 -10.58
N SER A 306 10.18 15.41 -11.87
CA SER A 306 11.56 15.47 -12.34
C SER A 306 12.39 16.50 -11.60
N GLN A 307 11.86 17.72 -11.39
CA GLN A 307 12.57 18.78 -10.67
C GLN A 307 12.86 18.41 -9.21
N ILE A 308 11.98 17.66 -8.57
CA ILE A 308 12.21 17.20 -7.19
C ILE A 308 13.14 15.99 -7.19
N ALA A 309 13.05 15.11 -8.20
CA ALA A 309 14.01 14.01 -8.35
C ALA A 309 15.45 14.53 -8.53
N GLU A 310 15.66 15.64 -9.26
CA GLU A 310 16.96 16.30 -9.40
C GLU A 310 17.48 16.85 -8.06
N GLU A 311 16.62 17.42 -7.21
CA GLU A 311 16.99 17.90 -5.86
C GLU A 311 17.55 16.76 -4.97
N PHE A 312 17.09 15.52 -5.19
CA PHE A 312 17.43 14.36 -4.37
C PHE A 312 18.32 13.32 -5.09
N GLN A 313 18.92 13.66 -6.24
CA GLN A 313 19.67 12.71 -7.07
C GLN A 313 20.83 12.00 -6.33
N GLU A 314 21.51 12.68 -5.40
CA GLU A 314 22.58 12.08 -4.60
C GLU A 314 22.05 11.02 -3.62
N LYS A 315 20.81 11.18 -3.13
CA LYS A 315 20.15 10.24 -2.24
C LYS A 315 19.66 8.98 -2.96
N TYR A 316 19.34 9.10 -4.25
CA TYR A 316 18.70 8.06 -5.05
C TYR A 316 19.53 7.68 -6.29
N PRO A 317 20.65 6.98 -6.12
CA PRO A 317 21.46 6.55 -7.24
C PRO A 317 20.64 5.63 -8.17
N VAL A 318 20.84 5.80 -9.49
CA VAL A 318 20.17 4.96 -10.49
C VAL A 318 21.01 3.69 -10.70
N PRO A 319 20.43 2.50 -10.51
CA PRO A 319 21.12 1.24 -10.77
C PRO A 319 21.52 1.11 -12.24
N PRO A 320 22.61 0.44 -12.58
CA PRO A 320 23.08 0.28 -13.98
C PRO A 320 22.03 -0.31 -14.91
N PHE A 321 21.19 -1.23 -14.40
CA PHE A 321 20.14 -1.91 -15.15
C PHE A 321 18.81 -1.78 -14.40
N LEU A 322 18.32 -0.55 -14.27
CA LEU A 322 16.98 -0.29 -13.76
C LEU A 322 15.96 -0.63 -14.86
N PHE A 323 14.99 -1.49 -14.54
CA PHE A 323 13.93 -1.87 -15.46
C PHE A 323 12.55 -1.69 -14.82
N THR A 324 11.53 -1.56 -15.64
CA THR A 324 10.11 -1.47 -15.23
C THR A 324 9.40 -2.79 -15.47
N VAL A 325 8.14 -2.87 -15.10
CA VAL A 325 7.26 -4.01 -15.41
C VAL A 325 7.17 -4.30 -16.92
N ASP A 326 7.36 -3.26 -17.77
CA ASP A 326 7.32 -3.41 -19.22
C ASP A 326 8.45 -4.32 -19.73
N TYR A 327 9.58 -4.36 -19.05
CA TYR A 327 10.66 -5.32 -19.36
C TYR A 327 10.21 -6.77 -19.23
N LEU A 328 9.25 -7.04 -18.33
CA LEU A 328 8.63 -8.35 -18.12
C LEU A 328 7.35 -8.56 -18.95
N GLY A 329 6.97 -7.59 -19.80
CA GLY A 329 5.78 -7.63 -20.65
C GLY A 329 4.55 -6.95 -20.04
N GLY A 330 4.71 -6.20 -18.94
CA GLY A 330 3.64 -5.51 -18.23
C GLY A 330 2.86 -6.41 -17.27
N TRP A 331 1.97 -5.83 -16.47
CA TRP A 331 1.24 -6.55 -15.41
C TRP A 331 0.40 -7.72 -15.90
N SER A 332 -0.20 -7.62 -17.10
CA SER A 332 -1.00 -8.74 -17.67
C SER A 332 -0.14 -9.98 -17.94
N GLU A 333 1.09 -9.80 -18.46
CA GLU A 333 2.03 -10.91 -18.69
C GLU A 333 2.59 -11.44 -17.36
N ILE A 334 2.91 -10.54 -16.42
CA ILE A 334 3.36 -10.89 -15.08
C ILE A 334 2.30 -11.74 -14.37
N GLU A 335 1.03 -11.33 -14.38
CA GLU A 335 -0.05 -12.10 -13.77
C GLU A 335 -0.19 -13.48 -14.38
N ARG A 336 -0.18 -13.56 -15.72
CA ARG A 336 -0.35 -14.82 -16.45
C ARG A 336 0.84 -15.77 -16.27
N ASN A 337 2.08 -15.27 -16.41
CA ASN A 337 3.27 -16.11 -16.47
C ASN A 337 3.93 -16.32 -15.12
N ILE A 338 3.74 -15.41 -14.15
CA ILE A 338 4.45 -15.45 -12.86
C ILE A 338 3.49 -15.82 -11.73
N PHE A 339 2.34 -15.16 -11.61
CA PHE A 339 1.48 -15.33 -10.43
C PHE A 339 0.22 -16.17 -10.63
N SER A 340 -0.13 -16.58 -11.86
CA SER A 340 -1.24 -17.51 -12.11
C SER A 340 -1.05 -18.85 -11.40
N GLU A 341 -2.09 -19.67 -11.29
CA GLU A 341 -2.01 -21.01 -10.67
C GLU A 341 -0.92 -21.91 -11.28
N THR A 342 -0.64 -21.75 -12.57
CA THR A 342 0.40 -22.46 -13.31
C THR A 342 1.65 -21.60 -13.52
N GLY A 343 1.71 -20.42 -12.95
CA GLY A 343 2.83 -19.48 -13.12
C GLY A 343 4.06 -19.88 -12.32
N ILE A 344 5.18 -19.26 -12.68
CA ILE A 344 6.53 -19.52 -12.13
C ILE A 344 6.53 -19.51 -10.59
N TRP A 345 5.84 -18.56 -9.95
CA TRP A 345 5.78 -18.46 -8.50
C TRP A 345 5.20 -19.73 -7.83
N ASN A 346 4.08 -20.21 -8.36
CA ASN A 346 3.43 -21.40 -7.82
C ASN A 346 4.20 -22.70 -8.16
N GLU A 347 4.92 -22.75 -9.28
CA GLU A 347 5.85 -23.85 -9.60
C GLU A 347 6.99 -23.90 -8.58
N VAL A 348 7.64 -22.76 -8.35
CA VAL A 348 8.73 -22.65 -7.35
C VAL A 348 8.25 -23.05 -5.96
N GLY A 349 7.05 -22.63 -5.55
CA GLY A 349 6.45 -23.02 -4.27
C GLY A 349 6.27 -24.54 -4.15
N ARG A 350 5.81 -25.21 -5.21
CA ARG A 350 5.68 -26.67 -5.23
C ARG A 350 7.04 -27.39 -5.15
N GLU A 351 8.05 -26.90 -5.84
CA GLU A 351 9.41 -27.45 -5.79
C GLU A 351 10.01 -27.35 -4.39
N MET A 352 9.82 -26.22 -3.71
CA MET A 352 10.31 -26.02 -2.34
C MET A 352 9.65 -26.99 -1.35
N THR A 353 8.32 -27.13 -1.42
CA THR A 353 7.58 -28.04 -0.53
C THR A 353 7.95 -29.52 -0.78
N ALA A 354 8.17 -29.89 -2.03
CA ALA A 354 8.59 -31.26 -2.38
C ALA A 354 10.00 -31.60 -1.83
N THR A 355 10.89 -30.61 -1.79
CA THR A 355 12.26 -30.79 -1.28
C THR A 355 12.28 -30.94 0.25
N GLU A 356 11.41 -30.24 0.98
CA GLU A 356 11.27 -30.36 2.44
C GLU A 356 10.64 -31.67 2.88
N SER A 357 9.81 -32.30 2.03
CA SER A 357 9.14 -33.57 2.33
C SER A 357 9.94 -34.79 1.93
N ALA A 358 11.09 -34.64 1.27
CA ALA A 358 11.98 -35.75 0.95
C ALA A 358 12.67 -36.27 2.24
N PRO A 359 12.61 -37.59 2.57
CA PRO A 359 13.28 -38.13 3.75
C PRO A 359 14.79 -37.93 3.61
N GLU A 360 15.42 -37.47 4.70
CA GLU A 360 16.87 -37.35 4.80
C GLU A 360 17.51 -38.70 4.38
N PRO A 361 18.50 -38.73 3.47
CA PRO A 361 19.17 -39.97 3.10
C PRO A 361 19.80 -40.58 4.36
N ALA A 362 19.38 -41.81 4.71
CA ALA A 362 19.90 -42.51 5.86
C ALA A 362 21.44 -42.48 5.84
N ALA A 363 22.01 -41.87 6.87
CA ALA A 363 23.46 -41.84 7.07
C ALA A 363 23.98 -43.26 7.00
N ARG A 364 24.87 -43.55 6.03
CA ARG A 364 25.58 -44.82 5.90
C ARG A 364 26.84 -44.79 6.74
#